data_c55f4bbb595682629bec4c049de3fa3a
#
_entry.id   c55f4bbb595682629bec4c049de3fa3a
#
_cell.length_a   1.000
_cell.length_b   1.000
_cell.length_c   1.000
_cell.angle_alpha   90.00
_cell.angle_beta   90.00
_cell.angle_gamma   90.00
#
_symmetry.space_group_name_H-M   'P 1'
#
loop_
_entity.id
_entity.type
_entity.pdbx_description
1 polymer ?
#
loop_
_entity_poly.entity_id
_entity_poly.type
_entity_poly.pdbx_seq_one_letter_code
_entity_poly.pdbx_strand_id
1 'polypeptide(L)'
;MRRVLSLTHAGAGMLKRLREYLVTYGLLVTLTVMILGWTVLALVLLTPLPARRRRAAARYTMMAGFRLFAGFLTALGAYRLELTALDALAREPGLILAPNHPTAFDAILLLTRHPDLACILKPALLGHPLLGAGARLAGFISSEPPRRMVRAALAELARGGAVLLFPEGTRTARSPVNPLTASAAVIAKHARAPIQVVIIETDSPYLGKGWPPLKAPRLPILYRARLGRRIPPPDDVDECMRRLEREYAAELASAPQRAWISGEPGR
;
A
#
# COMPACT_ATOMS: atom_id res chain seq x y z
N MET A 1 29.72 -30.50 27.55
CA MET A 1 28.36 -29.93 27.60
C MET A 1 28.21 -28.60 26.86
N ARG A 2 29.08 -27.59 27.02
CA ARG A 2 28.99 -26.29 26.30
C ARG A 2 29.07 -26.37 24.76
N ARG A 3 29.88 -27.27 24.17
CA ARG A 3 29.98 -27.44 22.70
C ARG A 3 28.73 -28.03 22.04
N VAL A 4 28.03 -28.95 22.72
CA VAL A 4 26.80 -29.55 22.17
C VAL A 4 25.65 -28.52 22.16
N LEU A 5 25.53 -27.69 23.21
CA LEU A 5 24.57 -26.61 23.29
C LEU A 5 24.81 -25.52 22.21
N SER A 6 26.07 -25.22 21.84
CA SER A 6 26.37 -24.24 20.78
C SER A 6 26.01 -24.77 19.38
N LEU A 7 26.17 -26.06 19.11
CA LEU A 7 25.81 -26.65 17.83
C LEU A 7 24.30 -26.74 17.62
N THR A 8 23.53 -27.00 18.69
CA THR A 8 22.05 -26.99 18.61
C THR A 8 21.49 -25.60 18.37
N HIS A 9 22.06 -24.56 18.99
CA HIS A 9 21.65 -23.16 18.75
C HIS A 9 22.01 -22.68 17.34
N ALA A 10 23.18 -23.05 16.81
CA ALA A 10 23.58 -22.72 15.44
C ALA A 10 22.66 -23.40 14.40
N GLY A 11 22.31 -24.67 14.61
CA GLY A 11 21.40 -25.42 13.76
C GLY A 11 19.98 -24.83 13.76
N ALA A 12 19.45 -24.50 14.93
CA ALA A 12 18.14 -23.86 15.06
C ALA A 12 18.08 -22.48 14.36
N GLY A 13 19.17 -21.71 14.46
CA GLY A 13 19.29 -20.41 13.77
C GLY A 13 19.30 -20.57 12.24
N MET A 14 20.01 -21.56 11.73
CA MET A 14 20.08 -21.86 10.30
C MET A 14 18.72 -22.33 9.74
N LEU A 15 18.03 -23.24 10.43
CA LEU A 15 16.68 -23.69 10.04
C LEU A 15 15.66 -22.52 10.01
N LYS A 16 15.71 -21.64 11.02
CA LYS A 16 14.87 -20.45 11.07
C LYS A 16 15.12 -19.56 9.85
N ARG A 17 16.38 -19.30 9.50
CA ARG A 17 16.73 -18.49 8.32
C ARG A 17 16.28 -19.15 7.03
N LEU A 18 16.49 -20.45 6.85
CA LEU A 18 16.02 -21.19 5.69
C LEU A 18 14.49 -21.05 5.54
N ARG A 19 13.73 -21.22 6.64
CA ARG A 19 12.27 -21.00 6.65
C ARG A 19 11.91 -19.57 6.23
N GLU A 20 12.60 -18.55 6.75
CA GLU A 20 12.36 -17.14 6.40
C GLU A 20 12.54 -16.91 4.89
N TYR A 21 13.57 -17.49 4.28
CA TYR A 21 13.79 -17.44 2.83
C TYR A 21 12.69 -18.18 2.06
N LEU A 22 12.41 -19.42 2.40
CA LEU A 22 11.38 -20.23 1.71
C LEU A 22 10.00 -19.58 1.77
N VAL A 23 9.60 -19.10 2.94
CA VAL A 23 8.31 -18.43 3.11
C VAL A 23 8.27 -17.12 2.32
N THR A 24 9.31 -16.29 2.42
CA THR A 24 9.34 -15.00 1.73
C THR A 24 9.26 -15.16 0.22
N TYR A 25 10.11 -16.01 -0.36
CA TYR A 25 10.15 -16.19 -1.81
C TYR A 25 8.95 -16.99 -2.32
N GLY A 26 8.48 -17.98 -1.55
CA GLY A 26 7.25 -18.69 -1.86
C GLY A 26 6.05 -17.74 -1.94
N LEU A 27 5.94 -16.79 -1.01
CA LEU A 27 4.88 -15.79 -1.03
C LEU A 27 5.01 -14.79 -2.19
N LEU A 28 6.23 -14.37 -2.55
CA LEU A 28 6.46 -13.52 -3.72
C LEU A 28 6.08 -14.22 -5.03
N VAL A 29 6.44 -15.48 -5.18
CA VAL A 29 6.02 -16.32 -6.32
C VAL A 29 4.50 -16.47 -6.33
N THR A 30 3.88 -16.80 -5.19
CA THR A 30 2.42 -16.90 -5.05
C THR A 30 1.72 -15.61 -5.47
N LEU A 31 2.19 -14.45 -4.99
CA LEU A 31 1.64 -13.15 -5.37
C LEU A 31 1.76 -12.93 -6.89
N THR A 32 2.92 -13.23 -7.46
CA THR A 32 3.16 -13.09 -8.90
C THR A 32 2.20 -13.96 -9.70
N VAL A 33 2.08 -15.24 -9.34
CA VAL A 33 1.16 -16.19 -10.01
C VAL A 33 -0.30 -15.73 -9.87
N MET A 34 -0.70 -15.27 -8.68
CA MET A 34 -2.04 -14.75 -8.44
C MET A 34 -2.34 -13.52 -9.30
N ILE A 35 -1.41 -12.56 -9.38
CA ILE A 35 -1.59 -11.36 -10.20
C ILE A 35 -1.68 -11.72 -11.68
N LEU A 36 -0.82 -12.61 -12.16
CA LEU A 36 -0.82 -13.06 -13.56
C LEU A 36 -2.09 -13.82 -13.90
N GLY A 37 -2.45 -14.82 -13.10
CA GLY A 37 -3.65 -15.61 -13.28
C GLY A 37 -4.91 -14.73 -13.26
N TRP A 38 -5.00 -13.83 -12.25
CA TRP A 38 -6.10 -12.86 -12.19
C TRP A 38 -6.14 -11.94 -13.42
N THR A 39 -4.98 -11.43 -13.88
CA THR A 39 -4.91 -10.53 -15.05
C THR A 39 -5.42 -11.22 -16.30
N VAL A 40 -5.00 -12.47 -16.57
CA VAL A 40 -5.47 -13.24 -17.73
C VAL A 40 -6.98 -13.49 -17.63
N LEU A 41 -7.44 -13.95 -16.47
CA LEU A 41 -8.87 -14.21 -16.25
C LEU A 41 -9.71 -12.94 -16.41
N ALA A 42 -9.26 -11.82 -15.82
CA ALA A 42 -9.94 -10.54 -15.91
C ALA A 42 -9.97 -9.99 -17.35
N LEU A 43 -8.89 -10.15 -18.12
CA LEU A 43 -8.88 -9.76 -19.54
C LEU A 43 -9.92 -10.53 -20.34
N VAL A 44 -10.04 -11.84 -20.13
CA VAL A 44 -11.01 -12.68 -20.85
C VAL A 44 -12.44 -12.40 -20.39
N LEU A 45 -12.70 -12.41 -19.08
CA LEU A 45 -14.06 -12.38 -18.55
C LEU A 45 -14.64 -10.96 -18.41
N LEU A 46 -13.81 -9.96 -18.14
CA LEU A 46 -14.30 -8.61 -17.86
C LEU A 46 -14.26 -7.67 -19.06
N THR A 47 -13.41 -7.93 -20.05
CA THR A 47 -13.31 -7.06 -21.25
C THR A 47 -14.65 -6.88 -21.98
N PRO A 48 -15.53 -7.91 -22.13
CA PRO A 48 -16.83 -7.74 -22.78
C PRO A 48 -17.81 -6.85 -22.00
N LEU A 49 -17.55 -6.59 -20.72
CA LEU A 49 -18.46 -5.81 -19.90
C LEU A 49 -18.40 -4.31 -20.22
N PRO A 50 -19.53 -3.58 -20.09
CA PRO A 50 -19.53 -2.12 -20.14
C PRO A 50 -18.54 -1.52 -19.13
N ALA A 51 -17.85 -0.43 -19.50
CA ALA A 51 -16.71 0.14 -18.76
C ALA A 51 -16.95 0.32 -17.24
N ARG A 52 -18.16 0.74 -16.85
CA ARG A 52 -18.54 0.93 -15.44
C ARG A 52 -18.55 -0.41 -14.68
N ARG A 53 -19.25 -1.43 -15.22
CA ARG A 53 -19.34 -2.77 -14.61
C ARG A 53 -17.97 -3.45 -14.58
N ARG A 54 -17.21 -3.33 -15.68
CA ARG A 54 -15.85 -3.85 -15.78
C ARG A 54 -14.92 -3.33 -14.67
N ARG A 55 -14.90 -2.02 -14.44
CA ARG A 55 -14.07 -1.42 -13.37
C ARG A 55 -14.48 -1.91 -11.99
N ALA A 56 -15.78 -1.89 -11.68
CA ALA A 56 -16.28 -2.36 -10.39
C ALA A 56 -15.94 -3.83 -10.14
N ALA A 57 -16.18 -4.70 -11.14
CA ALA A 57 -15.85 -6.11 -11.07
C ALA A 57 -14.34 -6.34 -10.93
N ALA A 58 -13.51 -5.60 -11.69
CA ALA A 58 -12.06 -5.71 -11.62
C ALA A 58 -11.52 -5.31 -10.22
N ARG A 59 -12.00 -4.21 -9.64
CA ARG A 59 -11.60 -3.77 -8.29
C ARG A 59 -12.05 -4.77 -7.23
N TYR A 60 -13.30 -5.21 -7.29
CA TYR A 60 -13.83 -6.16 -6.32
C TYR A 60 -13.08 -7.50 -6.35
N THR A 61 -12.87 -8.07 -7.53
CA THR A 61 -12.15 -9.34 -7.68
C THR A 61 -10.67 -9.20 -7.35
N MET A 62 -10.05 -8.05 -7.65
CA MET A 62 -8.68 -7.73 -7.19
C MET A 62 -8.60 -7.64 -5.68
N MET A 63 -9.54 -6.95 -5.03
CA MET A 63 -9.62 -6.91 -3.56
C MET A 63 -9.75 -8.32 -2.98
N ALA A 64 -10.62 -9.16 -3.53
CA ALA A 64 -10.80 -10.54 -3.08
C ALA A 64 -9.50 -11.36 -3.23
N GLY A 65 -8.80 -11.23 -4.35
CA GLY A 65 -7.50 -11.86 -4.57
C GLY A 65 -6.44 -11.39 -3.57
N PHE A 66 -6.35 -10.10 -3.31
CA PHE A 66 -5.42 -9.57 -2.31
C PHE A 66 -5.81 -9.96 -0.87
N ARG A 67 -7.10 -10.10 -0.56
CA ARG A 67 -7.54 -10.69 0.73
C ARG A 67 -7.07 -12.13 0.89
N LEU A 68 -7.21 -12.94 -0.15
CA LEU A 68 -6.72 -14.32 -0.14
C LEU A 68 -5.20 -14.34 0.08
N PHE A 69 -4.46 -13.49 -0.63
CA PHE A 69 -3.01 -13.36 -0.42
C PHE A 69 -2.65 -12.90 1.01
N ALA A 70 -3.37 -11.92 1.56
CA ALA A 70 -3.18 -11.49 2.94
C ALA A 70 -3.46 -12.64 3.94
N GLY A 71 -4.41 -13.52 3.63
CA GLY A 71 -4.64 -14.78 4.35
C GLY A 71 -3.41 -15.69 4.34
N PHE A 72 -2.75 -15.87 3.19
CA PHE A 72 -1.50 -16.64 3.11
C PHE A 72 -0.36 -15.98 3.92
N LEU A 73 -0.24 -14.65 3.88
CA LEU A 73 0.76 -13.93 4.68
C LEU A 73 0.61 -14.23 6.18
N THR A 74 -0.61 -14.28 6.68
CA THR A 74 -0.89 -14.56 8.11
C THR A 74 -0.82 -16.04 8.44
N ALA A 75 -1.39 -16.92 7.61
CA ALA A 75 -1.41 -18.37 7.84
C ALA A 75 0.00 -18.98 7.87
N LEU A 76 0.92 -18.48 7.04
CA LEU A 76 2.32 -18.92 7.02
C LEU A 76 3.17 -18.23 8.10
N GLY A 77 2.58 -17.38 8.93
CA GLY A 77 3.28 -16.63 9.96
C GLY A 77 4.31 -15.65 9.40
N ALA A 78 4.10 -15.14 8.18
CA ALA A 78 4.96 -14.14 7.58
C ALA A 78 4.63 -12.73 8.05
N TYR A 79 3.34 -12.43 8.24
CA TYR A 79 2.86 -11.13 8.71
C TYR A 79 1.84 -11.25 9.84
N ARG A 80 1.87 -10.24 10.72
CA ARG A 80 0.76 -9.91 11.63
C ARG A 80 0.10 -8.66 11.10
N LEU A 81 -1.10 -8.82 10.50
CA LEU A 81 -1.80 -7.74 9.82
C LEU A 81 -2.89 -7.15 10.72
N GLU A 82 -2.81 -5.86 11.02
CA GLU A 82 -3.79 -5.07 11.75
C GLU A 82 -4.38 -4.01 10.82
N LEU A 83 -5.40 -4.39 10.04
CA LEU A 83 -5.98 -3.56 8.98
C LEU A 83 -7.46 -3.22 9.19
N THR A 84 -8.08 -3.72 10.26
CA THR A 84 -9.54 -3.64 10.49
C THR A 84 -10.07 -2.20 10.62
N ALA A 85 -9.21 -1.26 11.05
CA ALA A 85 -9.59 0.16 11.10
C ALA A 85 -10.03 0.72 9.75
N LEU A 86 -9.51 0.16 8.64
CA LEU A 86 -9.85 0.59 7.28
C LEU A 86 -11.25 0.13 6.84
N ASP A 87 -11.84 -0.84 7.50
CA ASP A 87 -13.18 -1.36 7.15
C ASP A 87 -14.26 -0.26 7.31
N ALA A 88 -14.03 0.72 8.19
CA ALA A 88 -14.91 1.89 8.36
C ALA A 88 -15.02 2.74 7.07
N LEU A 89 -13.99 2.69 6.20
CA LEU A 89 -13.94 3.48 4.98
C LEU A 89 -14.56 2.78 3.76
N ALA A 90 -14.82 1.48 3.83
CA ALA A 90 -15.13 0.62 2.69
C ALA A 90 -16.39 1.04 1.91
N ARG A 91 -17.28 1.82 2.51
CA ARG A 91 -18.55 2.30 1.93
C ARG A 91 -18.63 3.81 1.82
N GLU A 92 -17.57 4.52 2.15
CA GLU A 92 -17.57 5.99 2.10
C GLU A 92 -17.30 6.48 0.67
N PRO A 93 -18.25 7.22 0.06
CA PRO A 93 -18.07 7.73 -1.29
C PRO A 93 -17.20 8.99 -1.33
N GLY A 94 -16.50 9.19 -2.45
CA GLY A 94 -15.82 10.45 -2.73
C GLY A 94 -14.67 10.78 -1.78
N LEU A 95 -13.89 9.79 -1.37
CA LEU A 95 -12.83 9.92 -0.37
C LEU A 95 -11.44 9.80 -0.98
N ILE A 96 -10.51 10.64 -0.52
CA ILE A 96 -9.08 10.51 -0.84
C ILE A 96 -8.40 9.84 0.35
N LEU A 97 -7.86 8.64 0.14
CA LEU A 97 -7.00 7.96 1.12
C LEU A 97 -5.56 8.39 0.89
N ALA A 98 -4.98 9.01 1.90
CA ALA A 98 -3.61 9.53 1.88
C ALA A 98 -2.76 8.80 2.95
N PRO A 99 -2.15 7.65 2.63
CA PRO A 99 -1.24 6.97 3.54
C PRO A 99 0.20 7.47 3.40
N ASN A 100 1.03 7.35 4.46
CA ASN A 100 2.47 7.29 4.31
C ASN A 100 2.88 5.99 3.58
N HIS A 101 4.12 5.90 3.09
CA HIS A 101 4.51 4.82 2.17
C HIS A 101 5.80 4.09 2.58
N PRO A 102 5.82 3.38 3.73
CA PRO A 102 7.04 2.70 4.18
C PRO A 102 7.48 1.54 3.28
N THR A 103 6.56 0.78 2.66
CA THR A 103 6.90 -0.44 1.93
C THR A 103 6.23 -0.55 0.56
N ALA A 104 6.75 -1.41 -0.31
CA ALA A 104 6.11 -1.68 -1.60
C ALA A 104 4.77 -2.46 -1.49
N PHE A 105 4.48 -3.07 -0.34
CA PHE A 105 3.23 -3.81 -0.12
C PHE A 105 2.05 -2.93 0.30
N ASP A 106 2.29 -1.67 0.64
CA ASP A 106 1.27 -0.79 1.21
C ASP A 106 0.00 -0.71 0.34
N ALA A 107 0.17 -0.46 -0.96
CA ALA A 107 -0.98 -0.39 -1.87
C ALA A 107 -1.76 -1.71 -1.91
N ILE A 108 -1.07 -2.86 -1.96
CA ILE A 108 -1.69 -4.19 -1.99
C ILE A 108 -2.51 -4.42 -0.73
N LEU A 109 -1.94 -4.13 0.45
CA LEU A 109 -2.60 -4.35 1.73
C LEU A 109 -3.78 -3.40 1.94
N LEU A 110 -3.67 -2.13 1.53
CA LEU A 110 -4.79 -1.18 1.58
C LEU A 110 -5.92 -1.59 0.64
N LEU A 111 -5.61 -2.05 -0.57
CA LEU A 111 -6.59 -2.55 -1.53
C LEU A 111 -7.36 -3.79 -1.03
N THR A 112 -6.88 -4.51 -0.02
CA THR A 112 -7.65 -5.61 0.60
C THR A 112 -8.91 -5.13 1.31
N ARG A 113 -9.03 -3.84 1.65
CA ARG A 113 -10.07 -3.33 2.55
C ARG A 113 -11.13 -2.45 1.89
N HIS A 114 -10.89 -2.02 0.64
CA HIS A 114 -11.82 -1.12 -0.03
C HIS A 114 -12.21 -1.67 -1.42
N PRO A 115 -13.51 -1.95 -1.66
CA PRO A 115 -13.97 -2.60 -2.90
C PRO A 115 -13.95 -1.69 -4.12
N ASP A 116 -13.97 -0.38 -3.94
CA ASP A 116 -13.99 0.62 -5.04
C ASP A 116 -12.91 1.70 -4.84
N LEU A 117 -11.65 1.27 -4.78
CA LEU A 117 -10.47 2.12 -4.59
C LEU A 117 -9.64 2.20 -5.87
N ALA A 118 -9.49 3.40 -6.43
CA ALA A 118 -8.60 3.67 -7.54
C ALA A 118 -7.22 4.08 -7.02
N CYS A 119 -6.19 3.29 -7.32
CA CYS A 119 -4.83 3.63 -6.92
C CYS A 119 -4.16 4.52 -7.97
N ILE A 120 -3.46 5.58 -7.51
CA ILE A 120 -2.57 6.36 -8.36
C ILE A 120 -1.20 5.68 -8.39
N LEU A 121 -0.76 5.30 -9.59
CA LEU A 121 0.47 4.53 -9.83
C LEU A 121 1.43 5.27 -10.76
N LYS A 122 2.72 4.99 -10.60
CA LYS A 122 3.74 5.46 -11.54
C LYS A 122 3.49 4.89 -12.94
N PRO A 123 3.79 5.67 -14.01
CA PRO A 123 3.60 5.21 -15.40
C PRO A 123 4.27 3.86 -15.68
N ALA A 124 5.46 3.63 -15.15
CA ALA A 124 6.19 2.37 -15.31
C ALA A 124 5.40 1.14 -14.80
N LEU A 125 4.60 1.27 -13.73
CA LEU A 125 3.77 0.18 -13.23
C LEU A 125 2.54 -0.06 -14.13
N LEU A 126 1.92 1.01 -14.62
CA LEU A 126 0.79 0.90 -15.57
C LEU A 126 1.22 0.40 -16.95
N GLY A 127 2.45 0.70 -17.37
CA GLY A 127 3.06 0.19 -18.60
C GLY A 127 3.64 -1.21 -18.47
N HIS A 128 3.76 -1.74 -17.25
CA HIS A 128 4.33 -3.07 -17.04
C HIS A 128 3.45 -4.15 -17.70
N PRO A 129 4.03 -5.04 -18.54
CA PRO A 129 3.24 -6.00 -19.30
C PRO A 129 2.35 -6.91 -18.45
N LEU A 130 2.85 -7.31 -17.26
CA LEU A 130 2.15 -8.24 -16.39
C LEU A 130 1.21 -7.55 -15.39
N LEU A 131 1.64 -6.43 -14.81
CA LEU A 131 0.88 -5.73 -13.76
C LEU A 131 -0.06 -4.67 -14.34
N GLY A 132 0.36 -4.02 -15.43
CA GLY A 132 -0.32 -2.86 -15.98
C GLY A 132 -1.68 -3.19 -16.60
N ALA A 133 -1.85 -4.35 -17.21
CA ALA A 133 -3.13 -4.73 -17.83
C ALA A 133 -4.26 -4.82 -16.79
N GLY A 134 -4.02 -5.50 -15.67
CA GLY A 134 -4.97 -5.58 -14.56
C GLY A 134 -5.27 -4.22 -13.93
N ALA A 135 -4.23 -3.40 -13.71
CA ALA A 135 -4.38 -2.05 -13.16
C ALA A 135 -5.22 -1.15 -14.10
N ARG A 136 -5.03 -1.25 -15.41
CA ARG A 136 -5.85 -0.52 -16.40
C ARG A 136 -7.31 -0.99 -16.41
N LEU A 137 -7.57 -2.30 -16.31
CA LEU A 137 -8.93 -2.83 -16.17
C LEU A 137 -9.63 -2.32 -14.92
N ALA A 138 -8.91 -2.25 -13.80
CA ALA A 138 -9.39 -1.67 -12.55
C ALA A 138 -9.55 -0.14 -12.63
N GLY A 139 -9.11 0.51 -13.71
CA GLY A 139 -9.18 1.95 -13.89
C GLY A 139 -8.26 2.70 -12.93
N PHE A 140 -7.09 2.14 -12.63
CA PHE A 140 -6.07 2.84 -11.85
C PHE A 140 -5.50 4.01 -12.64
N ILE A 141 -5.03 5.02 -11.93
CA ILE A 141 -4.71 6.33 -12.47
C ILE A 141 -3.18 6.45 -12.60
N SER A 142 -2.70 6.97 -13.75
CA SER A 142 -1.28 7.32 -13.91
C SER A 142 -0.95 8.57 -13.11
N SER A 143 0.19 8.56 -12.41
CA SER A 143 0.69 9.76 -11.72
C SER A 143 1.21 10.83 -12.67
N GLU A 144 1.39 10.51 -13.94
CA GLU A 144 1.93 11.43 -14.96
C GLU A 144 1.11 11.39 -16.26
N PRO A 145 1.02 12.52 -16.96
CA PRO A 145 1.40 13.85 -16.49
C PRO A 145 0.41 14.38 -15.42
N PRO A 146 0.83 15.27 -14.51
CA PRO A 146 0.05 15.71 -13.36
C PRO A 146 -1.37 16.21 -13.70
N ARG A 147 -1.52 16.97 -14.79
CA ARG A 147 -2.84 17.44 -15.25
C ARG A 147 -3.81 16.30 -15.57
N ARG A 148 -3.34 15.21 -16.19
CA ARG A 148 -4.16 14.03 -16.50
C ARG A 148 -4.49 13.26 -15.23
N MET A 149 -3.54 13.12 -14.32
CA MET A 149 -3.74 12.50 -13.00
C MET A 149 -4.86 13.22 -12.24
N VAL A 150 -4.77 14.55 -12.07
CA VAL A 150 -5.79 15.34 -11.37
C VAL A 150 -7.16 15.16 -12.03
N ARG A 151 -7.26 15.31 -13.36
CA ARG A 151 -8.54 15.14 -14.07
C ARG A 151 -9.15 13.76 -13.87
N ALA A 152 -8.33 12.70 -13.91
CA ALA A 152 -8.79 11.33 -13.71
C ALA A 152 -9.24 11.08 -12.26
N ALA A 153 -8.54 11.64 -11.27
CA ALA A 153 -8.91 11.58 -9.87
C ALA A 153 -10.23 12.32 -9.59
N LEU A 154 -10.41 13.52 -10.17
CA LEU A 154 -11.67 14.27 -10.08
C LEU A 154 -12.84 13.48 -10.65
N ALA A 155 -12.67 12.88 -11.83
CA ALA A 155 -13.70 12.04 -12.45
C ALA A 155 -14.02 10.79 -11.61
N GLU A 156 -13.05 10.23 -10.90
CA GLU A 156 -13.26 9.10 -9.99
C GLU A 156 -14.10 9.52 -8.78
N LEU A 157 -13.68 10.60 -8.10
CA LEU A 157 -14.37 11.13 -6.92
C LEU A 157 -15.80 11.58 -7.25
N ALA A 158 -16.01 12.22 -8.40
CA ALA A 158 -17.34 12.64 -8.87
C ALA A 158 -18.31 11.46 -9.10
N ARG A 159 -17.81 10.25 -9.32
CA ARG A 159 -18.63 9.04 -9.41
C ARG A 159 -18.91 8.39 -8.05
N GLY A 160 -18.45 8.97 -6.96
CA GLY A 160 -18.50 8.40 -5.62
C GLY A 160 -17.42 7.34 -5.34
N GLY A 161 -16.46 7.13 -6.24
CA GLY A 161 -15.30 6.26 -6.00
C GLY A 161 -14.30 6.87 -5.02
N ALA A 162 -13.42 6.05 -4.47
CA ALA A 162 -12.33 6.51 -3.63
C ALA A 162 -10.99 6.46 -4.37
N VAL A 163 -10.06 7.36 -3.99
CA VAL A 163 -8.74 7.47 -4.60
C VAL A 163 -7.66 7.21 -3.56
N LEU A 164 -6.77 6.26 -3.83
CA LEU A 164 -5.56 6.01 -3.05
C LEU A 164 -4.39 6.78 -3.67
N LEU A 165 -3.87 7.72 -2.93
CA LEU A 165 -2.73 8.54 -3.31
C LEU A 165 -1.70 8.56 -2.17
N PHE A 166 -0.48 8.17 -2.45
CA PHE A 166 0.65 8.35 -1.53
C PHE A 166 1.21 9.76 -1.68
N PRO A 167 1.04 10.66 -0.69
CA PRO A 167 1.41 12.07 -0.83
C PRO A 167 2.92 12.27 -1.03
N GLU A 168 3.73 11.32 -0.57
CA GLU A 168 5.19 11.32 -0.73
C GLU A 168 5.63 11.09 -2.20
N GLY A 169 4.75 10.55 -3.07
CA GLY A 169 5.08 10.20 -4.46
C GLY A 169 6.11 9.07 -4.62
N THR A 170 6.68 8.58 -3.54
CA THR A 170 7.64 7.47 -3.49
C THR A 170 7.62 6.83 -2.10
N ARG A 171 8.26 5.65 -1.95
CA ARG A 171 8.40 5.02 -0.62
C ARG A 171 9.18 5.91 0.33
N THR A 172 8.77 5.93 1.60
CA THR A 172 9.40 6.70 2.67
C THR A 172 10.88 6.33 2.79
N ALA A 173 11.75 7.34 2.78
CA ALA A 173 13.20 7.21 2.94
C ALA A 173 13.74 8.18 3.99
N ARG A 174 12.92 9.10 4.47
CA ARG A 174 13.26 10.11 5.50
C ARG A 174 12.22 10.04 6.61
N SER A 175 12.68 10.14 7.86
CA SER A 175 11.78 10.17 9.01
C SER A 175 11.21 11.59 9.24
N PRO A 176 9.94 11.72 9.63
CA PRO A 176 8.91 10.69 9.74
C PRO A 176 8.32 10.28 8.39
N VAL A 177 8.33 11.17 7.39
CA VAL A 177 7.91 10.99 5.99
C VAL A 177 8.78 11.82 5.06
N ASN A 178 8.82 11.48 3.78
CA ASN A 178 9.44 12.36 2.77
C ASN A 178 8.64 13.67 2.63
N PRO A 179 9.24 14.73 2.02
CA PRO A 179 8.48 15.90 1.63
C PRO A 179 7.25 15.52 0.82
N LEU A 180 6.10 16.11 1.18
CA LEU A 180 4.83 15.79 0.53
C LEU A 180 4.69 16.56 -0.79
N THR A 181 4.00 15.94 -1.75
CA THR A 181 3.58 16.60 -2.99
C THR A 181 2.19 17.23 -2.78
N ALA A 182 1.93 18.35 -3.43
CA ALA A 182 0.65 19.04 -3.32
C ALA A 182 -0.53 18.28 -3.97
N SER A 183 -0.28 17.13 -4.60
CA SER A 183 -1.28 16.42 -5.40
C SER A 183 -2.56 16.08 -4.63
N ALA A 184 -2.44 15.60 -3.38
CA ALA A 184 -3.60 15.28 -2.55
C ALA A 184 -4.45 16.51 -2.25
N ALA A 185 -3.81 17.61 -1.84
CA ALA A 185 -4.47 18.87 -1.52
C ALA A 185 -5.14 19.51 -2.75
N VAL A 186 -4.46 19.50 -3.90
CA VAL A 186 -5.00 20.01 -5.18
C VAL A 186 -6.24 19.21 -5.60
N ILE A 187 -6.17 17.87 -5.56
CA ILE A 187 -7.31 17.02 -5.89
C ILE A 187 -8.46 17.27 -4.91
N ALA A 188 -8.18 17.30 -3.61
CA ALA A 188 -9.19 17.52 -2.57
C ALA A 188 -9.93 18.86 -2.74
N LYS A 189 -9.19 19.94 -3.00
CA LYS A 189 -9.75 21.27 -3.26
C LYS A 189 -10.71 21.27 -4.46
N HIS A 190 -10.25 20.75 -5.60
CA HIS A 190 -11.06 20.78 -6.83
C HIS A 190 -12.23 19.79 -6.82
N ALA A 191 -12.08 18.65 -6.17
CA ALA A 191 -13.14 17.66 -6.01
C ALA A 191 -14.13 18.02 -4.89
N ARG A 192 -13.82 18.99 -4.03
CA ARG A 192 -14.48 19.21 -2.76
C ARG A 192 -14.62 17.92 -1.93
N ALA A 193 -13.57 17.12 -1.95
CA ALA A 193 -13.51 15.81 -1.29
C ALA A 193 -12.64 15.87 -0.04
N PRO A 194 -13.01 15.14 1.04
CA PRO A 194 -12.18 15.04 2.22
C PRO A 194 -10.95 14.14 1.97
N ILE A 195 -9.89 14.41 2.73
CA ILE A 195 -8.70 13.54 2.78
C ILE A 195 -8.73 12.76 4.09
N GLN A 196 -8.72 11.43 4.00
CA GLN A 196 -8.48 10.57 5.15
C GLN A 196 -7.00 10.23 5.22
N VAL A 197 -6.33 10.74 6.23
CA VAL A 197 -4.97 10.33 6.55
C VAL A 197 -5.00 8.89 7.03
N VAL A 198 -4.13 8.06 6.50
CA VAL A 198 -3.93 6.68 6.94
C VAL A 198 -2.49 6.54 7.40
N ILE A 199 -2.30 5.98 8.58
CA ILE A 199 -0.99 5.79 9.17
C ILE A 199 -0.60 4.33 9.07
N ILE A 200 0.45 4.07 8.31
CA ILE A 200 1.04 2.74 8.14
C ILE A 200 2.27 2.63 9.04
N GLU A 201 2.27 1.62 9.88
CA GLU A 201 3.37 1.27 10.79
C GLU A 201 3.85 -0.15 10.50
N THR A 202 5.17 -0.33 10.49
CA THR A 202 5.79 -1.66 10.37
C THR A 202 7.09 -1.71 11.17
N ASP A 203 7.40 -2.87 11.73
CA ASP A 203 8.61 -3.13 12.49
C ASP A 203 9.78 -3.64 11.63
N SER A 204 9.58 -3.72 10.31
CA SER A 204 10.58 -4.25 9.37
C SER A 204 10.83 -3.31 8.20
N PRO A 205 12.10 -3.07 7.82
CA PRO A 205 12.45 -2.32 6.60
C PRO A 205 12.20 -3.12 5.30
N TYR A 206 11.63 -4.32 5.37
CA TYR A 206 11.40 -5.18 4.22
C TYR A 206 10.56 -4.49 3.14
N LEU A 207 11.06 -4.53 1.91
CA LEU A 207 10.49 -3.82 0.77
C LEU A 207 10.42 -2.29 0.92
N GLY A 208 11.09 -1.74 1.93
CA GLY A 208 11.35 -0.31 2.03
C GLY A 208 12.28 0.18 0.93
N LYS A 209 12.53 1.49 0.89
CA LYS A 209 13.46 2.07 -0.09
C LYS A 209 14.90 1.62 0.22
N GLY A 210 15.58 1.03 -0.79
CA GLY A 210 16.95 0.54 -0.63
C GLY A 210 17.06 -0.87 -0.03
N TRP A 211 15.94 -1.56 0.26
CA TRP A 211 16.02 -2.96 0.70
C TRP A 211 16.70 -3.85 -0.35
N PRO A 212 17.71 -4.65 0.03
CA PRO A 212 18.42 -5.52 -0.91
C PRO A 212 17.47 -6.57 -1.52
N PRO A 213 17.46 -6.73 -2.87
CA PRO A 213 16.47 -7.59 -3.55
C PRO A 213 16.45 -9.04 -3.09
N LEU A 214 17.62 -9.60 -2.75
CA LEU A 214 17.77 -11.01 -2.38
C LEU A 214 17.85 -11.25 -0.86
N LYS A 215 17.50 -10.28 -0.05
CA LYS A 215 17.52 -10.43 1.41
C LYS A 215 16.13 -10.75 1.94
N ALA A 216 15.94 -11.92 2.55
CA ALA A 216 14.72 -12.22 3.26
C ALA A 216 14.67 -11.46 4.60
N PRO A 217 13.48 -10.95 5.00
CA PRO A 217 13.29 -10.33 6.30
C PRO A 217 13.31 -11.35 7.43
N ARG A 218 13.34 -10.86 8.66
CA ARG A 218 12.96 -11.68 9.82
C ARG A 218 11.43 -11.74 9.89
N LEU A 219 10.90 -12.93 10.21
CA LEU A 219 9.46 -13.17 10.30
C LEU A 219 9.05 -13.48 11.75
N PRO A 220 7.83 -13.13 12.15
CA PRO A 220 6.81 -12.39 11.41
C PRO A 220 7.09 -10.89 11.35
N ILE A 221 6.55 -10.20 10.34
CA ILE A 221 6.54 -8.74 10.21
C ILE A 221 5.22 -8.21 10.78
N LEU A 222 5.27 -7.26 11.69
CA LEU A 222 4.10 -6.48 12.09
C LEU A 222 3.80 -5.43 11.01
N TYR A 223 2.54 -5.39 10.57
CA TYR A 223 2.03 -4.37 9.68
C TYR A 223 0.67 -3.88 10.17
N ARG A 224 0.61 -2.62 10.54
CA ARG A 224 -0.60 -1.97 11.05
C ARG A 224 -0.97 -0.81 10.14
N ALA A 225 -2.25 -0.69 9.82
CA ALA A 225 -2.81 0.52 9.22
C ALA A 225 -3.93 1.04 10.12
N ARG A 226 -3.84 2.30 10.52
CA ARG A 226 -4.82 2.98 11.35
C ARG A 226 -5.26 4.29 10.72
N LEU A 227 -6.41 4.78 11.12
CA LEU A 227 -6.92 6.06 10.64
C LEU A 227 -6.27 7.18 11.45
N GLY A 228 -5.66 8.14 10.76
CA GLY A 228 -5.32 9.43 11.30
C GLY A 228 -6.47 10.41 11.13
N ARG A 229 -6.19 11.69 11.29
CA ARG A 229 -7.20 12.74 11.16
C ARG A 229 -7.80 12.78 9.75
N ARG A 230 -9.10 13.04 9.69
CA ARG A 230 -9.78 13.41 8.45
C ARG A 230 -9.68 14.93 8.25
N ILE A 231 -9.18 15.33 7.09
CA ILE A 231 -9.09 16.73 6.68
C ILE A 231 -10.28 17.02 5.79
N PRO A 232 -11.16 17.98 6.14
CA PRO A 232 -12.28 18.37 5.29
C PRO A 232 -11.77 18.95 3.97
N PRO A 233 -12.65 19.08 2.94
CA PRO A 233 -12.29 19.70 1.68
C PRO A 233 -11.63 21.07 1.91
N PRO A 234 -10.40 21.29 1.42
CA PRO A 234 -9.67 22.52 1.71
C PRO A 234 -10.07 23.65 0.75
N ASP A 235 -10.11 24.87 1.27
CA ASP A 235 -10.21 26.08 0.46
C ASP A 235 -8.82 26.56 0.00
N ASP A 236 -7.78 26.26 0.75
CA ASP A 236 -6.40 26.61 0.46
C ASP A 236 -5.48 25.36 0.43
N VAL A 237 -4.66 25.26 -0.63
CA VAL A 237 -3.77 24.11 -0.85
C VAL A 237 -2.61 24.12 0.15
N ASP A 238 -2.01 25.28 0.42
CA ASP A 238 -0.84 25.38 1.28
C ASP A 238 -1.22 25.14 2.74
N GLU A 239 -2.38 25.60 3.18
CA GLU A 239 -2.90 25.28 4.52
C GLU A 239 -3.18 23.78 4.65
N CYS A 240 -3.76 23.17 3.62
CA CYS A 240 -3.98 21.72 3.60
C CYS A 240 -2.66 20.93 3.70
N MET A 241 -1.64 21.36 2.97
CA MET A 241 -0.31 20.76 3.02
C MET A 241 0.30 20.86 4.42
N ARG A 242 0.26 22.06 5.04
CA ARG A 242 0.73 22.25 6.42
C ARG A 242 -0.01 21.36 7.44
N ARG A 243 -1.33 21.12 7.22
CA ARG A 243 -2.11 20.20 8.08
C ARG A 243 -1.68 18.75 7.88
N LEU A 244 -1.49 18.31 6.64
CA LEU A 244 -1.00 16.96 6.34
C LEU A 244 0.37 16.71 6.95
N GLU A 245 1.31 17.63 6.79
CA GLU A 245 2.67 17.52 7.35
C GLU A 245 2.66 17.43 8.88
N ARG A 246 1.86 18.29 9.55
CA ARG A 246 1.71 18.24 11.01
C ARG A 246 1.11 16.92 11.47
N GLU A 247 0.11 16.41 10.78
CA GLU A 247 -0.54 15.14 11.11
C GLU A 247 0.45 13.97 11.01
N TYR A 248 1.18 13.83 9.91
CA TYR A 248 2.17 12.77 9.79
C TYR A 248 3.31 12.93 10.81
N ALA A 249 3.77 14.13 11.07
CA ALA A 249 4.80 14.37 12.06
C ALA A 249 4.36 13.94 13.46
N ALA A 250 3.14 14.29 13.86
CA ALA A 250 2.58 13.93 15.17
C ALA A 250 2.36 12.43 15.31
N GLU A 251 1.71 11.83 14.30
CA GLU A 251 1.28 10.44 14.33
C GLU A 251 2.45 9.44 14.19
N LEU A 252 3.50 9.81 13.49
CA LEU A 252 4.67 8.96 13.24
C LEU A 252 5.87 9.26 14.16
N ALA A 253 5.73 10.18 15.10
CA ALA A 253 6.83 10.55 16.01
C ALA A 253 7.39 9.34 16.79
N SER A 254 6.54 8.40 17.18
CA SER A 254 6.87 7.19 17.94
C SER A 254 6.76 5.89 17.15
N ALA A 255 6.55 5.97 15.82
CA ALA A 255 6.32 4.78 14.99
C ALA A 255 7.58 3.88 14.91
N PRO A 256 7.42 2.54 14.91
CA PRO A 256 8.55 1.60 14.88
C PRO A 256 9.49 1.78 13.69
N GLN A 257 8.95 2.14 12.51
CA GLN A 257 9.77 2.37 11.31
C GLN A 257 10.71 3.58 11.42
N ARG A 258 10.48 4.50 12.35
CA ARG A 258 11.35 5.65 12.55
C ARG A 258 12.79 5.22 12.79
N ALA A 259 13.02 4.22 13.63
CA ALA A 259 14.35 3.75 14.00
C ALA A 259 15.18 3.29 12.80
N TRP A 260 14.61 2.53 11.86
CA TRP A 260 15.36 2.06 10.70
C TRP A 260 15.36 3.04 9.51
N ILE A 261 14.42 4.01 9.46
CA ILE A 261 14.43 5.09 8.47
C ILE A 261 15.43 6.18 8.84
N SER A 262 15.49 6.56 10.13
CA SER A 262 16.40 7.61 10.61
C SER A 262 17.84 7.14 10.85
N GLY A 263 18.08 5.81 10.84
CA GLY A 263 19.37 5.24 11.19
C GLY A 263 19.66 5.25 12.70
N GLU A 264 18.67 5.57 13.52
CA GLU A 264 18.81 5.51 14.99
C GLU A 264 18.85 4.03 15.43
N PRO A 265 19.75 3.65 16.37
CA PRO A 265 19.75 2.30 16.92
C PRO A 265 18.42 2.04 17.64
N GLY A 266 17.72 0.97 17.24
CA GLY A 266 16.48 0.56 17.89
C GLY A 266 16.70 0.34 19.39
N ARG A 267 15.79 0.85 20.22
CA ARG A 267 15.74 0.58 21.67
C ARG A 267 15.30 -0.85 21.92
#